data_f51112b61fcad034b4b7367e784d40dd
#
_entry.id   f51112b61fcad034b4b7367e784d40dd
#
_cell.length_a   1.000
_cell.length_b   1.000
_cell.length_c   1.000
_cell.angle_alpha   90.00
_cell.angle_beta   90.00
_cell.angle_gamma   90.00
#
_symmetry.space_group_name_H-M   'P 1'
#
loop_
_entity.id
_entity.type
_entity.pdbx_description
1 polymer ?
#
loop_
_entity_poly.entity_id
_entity_poly.type
_entity_poly.pdbx_seq_one_letter_code
_entity_poly.pdbx_strand_id
1 'polypeptide(L)'
;MYLVKSPLLLKWFYSSLIWNKSRSEKIVYLTFDDGPIPNVTDFVLNTLKTYNAKATFFCIGDNILKHPSVFERVKNEGHSIGNHTFNHLKGWATDDETYVNNTLKCQELTQTNLFRPPFGRIKKSQVRSLKSVFSSQFSVNKLPTANCKLQIVMWDVLSGDFDLNLSPKKCYQNVIKNTQNGSIIVFHDSVKAFERLEFTLPKVLKYLSEKGYQFGTL
;
A
#
# COMPACT_ATOMS: atom_id res chain seq x y z
N MET A 1 6.92 13.34 -13.61
CA MET A 1 6.91 12.08 -14.40
C MET A 1 7.07 10.92 -13.43
N TYR A 2 6.29 9.86 -13.54
CA TYR A 2 6.37 8.61 -12.76
C TYR A 2 6.40 7.41 -13.72
N LEU A 3 6.87 6.27 -13.21
CA LEU A 3 6.95 5.02 -13.96
C LEU A 3 5.80 4.10 -13.54
N VAL A 4 5.04 3.63 -14.52
CA VAL A 4 3.93 2.67 -14.30
C VAL A 4 4.45 1.31 -13.82
N LYS A 5 5.54 0.84 -14.42
CA LYS A 5 6.23 -0.40 -14.05
C LYS A 5 7.55 -0.07 -13.37
N SER A 6 7.80 -0.62 -12.21
CA SER A 6 9.07 -0.44 -11.51
C SER A 6 10.21 -1.13 -12.26
N PRO A 7 11.28 -0.39 -12.68
CA PRO A 7 12.39 -0.95 -13.43
C PRO A 7 13.17 -1.99 -12.61
N LEU A 8 13.68 -3.02 -13.28
CA LEU A 8 14.50 -4.05 -12.64
C LEU A 8 15.76 -3.48 -11.98
N LEU A 9 16.39 -2.50 -12.61
CA LEU A 9 17.56 -1.81 -12.08
C LEU A 9 17.26 -1.14 -10.73
N LEU A 10 16.10 -0.47 -10.61
CA LEU A 10 15.67 0.15 -9.35
C LEU A 10 15.46 -0.91 -8.26
N LYS A 11 14.84 -2.03 -8.61
CA LYS A 11 14.62 -3.16 -7.68
C LYS A 11 15.95 -3.76 -7.21
N TRP A 12 16.93 -3.84 -8.09
CA TRP A 12 18.26 -4.33 -7.76
C TRP A 12 19.00 -3.39 -6.81
N PHE A 13 19.03 -2.08 -7.09
CA PHE A 13 19.64 -1.08 -6.20
C PHE A 13 19.01 -0.99 -4.81
N TYR A 14 17.72 -1.30 -4.71
CA TYR A 14 16.95 -1.27 -3.46
C TYR A 14 16.37 -2.66 -3.13
N SER A 15 17.20 -3.68 -3.25
CA SER A 15 16.83 -5.10 -3.03
C SER A 15 16.37 -5.42 -1.60
N SER A 16 16.70 -4.54 -0.63
CA SER A 16 16.22 -4.64 0.75
C SER A 16 14.77 -4.21 0.95
N LEU A 17 14.11 -3.70 -0.11
CA LEU A 17 12.69 -3.30 -0.13
C LEU A 17 11.87 -4.34 -0.90
N ILE A 18 10.59 -4.47 -0.56
CA ILE A 18 9.68 -5.43 -1.20
C ILE A 18 9.01 -4.74 -2.40
N TRP A 19 9.28 -5.24 -3.61
CA TRP A 19 8.74 -4.69 -4.87
C TRP A 19 7.65 -5.58 -5.48
N ASN A 20 7.72 -6.86 -5.23
CA ASN A 20 6.78 -7.89 -5.67
C ASN A 20 6.94 -9.13 -4.79
N LYS A 21 5.98 -10.03 -4.84
CA LYS A 21 6.04 -11.37 -4.24
C LYS A 21 6.52 -12.39 -5.26
N SER A 22 6.52 -13.68 -4.88
CA SER A 22 6.90 -14.79 -5.75
C SER A 22 6.14 -14.76 -7.09
N ARG A 23 6.81 -15.17 -8.16
CA ARG A 23 6.24 -15.29 -9.51
C ARG A 23 5.72 -16.71 -9.83
N SER A 24 5.89 -17.64 -8.90
CA SER A 24 5.51 -19.05 -9.09
C SER A 24 4.00 -19.26 -9.13
N GLU A 25 3.25 -18.43 -8.40
CA GLU A 25 1.80 -18.56 -8.26
C GLU A 25 1.07 -17.41 -8.93
N LYS A 26 -0.13 -17.67 -9.42
CA LYS A 26 -0.96 -16.69 -10.09
C LYS A 26 -1.74 -15.82 -9.10
N ILE A 27 -0.99 -15.19 -8.20
CA ILE A 27 -1.50 -14.29 -7.16
C ILE A 27 -1.05 -12.87 -7.48
N VAL A 28 -1.93 -11.90 -7.26
CA VAL A 28 -1.63 -10.46 -7.29
C VAL A 28 -2.00 -9.83 -5.94
N TYR A 29 -1.34 -8.76 -5.61
CA TYR A 29 -1.49 -8.06 -4.33
C TYR A 29 -1.97 -6.64 -4.60
N LEU A 30 -3.28 -6.42 -4.44
CA LEU A 30 -3.86 -5.08 -4.54
C LEU A 30 -3.53 -4.31 -3.28
N THR A 31 -3.07 -3.09 -3.43
CA THR A 31 -2.76 -2.21 -2.30
C THR A 31 -3.38 -0.84 -2.52
N PHE A 32 -3.87 -0.25 -1.43
CA PHE A 32 -4.50 1.06 -1.41
C PHE A 32 -3.76 1.96 -0.44
N ASP A 33 -3.37 3.15 -0.90
CA ASP A 33 -2.65 4.14 -0.12
C ASP A 33 -3.57 5.34 0.17
N ASP A 34 -3.28 6.10 1.22
CA ASP A 34 -3.91 7.36 1.64
C ASP A 34 -5.18 7.24 2.51
N GLY A 35 -5.91 6.14 2.49
CA GLY A 35 -7.11 5.95 3.31
C GLY A 35 -6.82 5.88 4.82
N PRO A 36 -7.85 5.58 5.64
CA PRO A 36 -9.25 5.39 5.26
C PRO A 36 -10.00 6.72 5.04
N ILE A 37 -10.86 6.78 4.03
CA ILE A 37 -11.72 7.94 3.74
C ILE A 37 -13.14 7.44 3.48
N PRO A 38 -14.16 7.97 4.21
CA PRO A 38 -15.56 7.61 4.00
C PRO A 38 -15.98 7.74 2.54
N ASN A 39 -16.91 6.91 2.10
CA ASN A 39 -17.39 6.76 0.73
C ASN A 39 -16.34 6.19 -0.24
N VAL A 40 -15.08 6.66 -0.21
CA VAL A 40 -14.03 6.19 -1.12
C VAL A 40 -13.54 4.81 -0.69
N THR A 41 -13.08 4.67 0.56
CA THR A 41 -12.66 3.36 1.11
C THR A 41 -13.84 2.39 1.17
N ASP A 42 -15.05 2.88 1.48
CA ASP A 42 -16.28 2.08 1.45
C ASP A 42 -16.58 1.50 0.06
N PHE A 43 -16.41 2.30 -0.99
CA PHE A 43 -16.53 1.83 -2.37
C PHE A 43 -15.51 0.74 -2.68
N VAL A 44 -14.24 0.92 -2.27
CA VAL A 44 -13.19 -0.08 -2.46
C VAL A 44 -13.56 -1.39 -1.77
N LEU A 45 -13.97 -1.36 -0.51
CA LEU A 45 -14.35 -2.54 0.27
C LEU A 45 -15.54 -3.27 -0.38
N ASN A 46 -16.59 -2.55 -0.76
CA ASN A 46 -17.74 -3.12 -1.44
C ASN A 46 -17.34 -3.78 -2.76
N THR A 47 -16.46 -3.14 -3.53
CA THR A 47 -15.98 -3.67 -4.81
C THR A 47 -15.13 -4.93 -4.62
N LEU A 48 -14.20 -4.93 -3.65
CA LEU A 48 -13.39 -6.11 -3.32
C LEU A 48 -14.26 -7.29 -2.89
N LYS A 49 -15.30 -7.04 -2.09
CA LYS A 49 -16.23 -8.05 -1.62
C LYS A 49 -16.95 -8.78 -2.76
N THR A 50 -17.33 -8.09 -3.84
CA THR A 50 -18.00 -8.71 -5.00
C THR A 50 -17.14 -9.74 -5.72
N TYR A 51 -15.81 -9.66 -5.56
CA TYR A 51 -14.85 -10.60 -6.17
C TYR A 51 -14.18 -11.52 -5.14
N ASN A 52 -14.68 -11.55 -3.90
CA ASN A 52 -14.04 -12.26 -2.77
C ASN A 52 -12.55 -11.96 -2.67
N ALA A 53 -12.16 -10.71 -3.01
CA ALA A 53 -10.78 -10.26 -3.05
C ALA A 53 -10.35 -9.68 -1.71
N LYS A 54 -9.12 -9.96 -1.29
CA LYS A 54 -8.47 -9.31 -0.15
C LYS A 54 -7.37 -8.38 -0.65
N ALA A 55 -7.06 -7.36 0.14
CA ALA A 55 -6.10 -6.32 -0.20
C ALA A 55 -5.33 -5.85 1.02
N THR A 56 -4.31 -5.01 0.81
CA THR A 56 -3.57 -4.36 1.89
C THR A 56 -3.77 -2.85 1.79
N PHE A 57 -4.13 -2.21 2.89
CA PHE A 57 -4.38 -0.79 3.00
C PHE A 57 -3.25 -0.12 3.78
N PHE A 58 -2.49 0.76 3.13
CA PHE A 58 -1.46 1.58 3.76
C PHE A 58 -2.10 2.89 4.24
N CYS A 59 -2.48 2.91 5.51
CA CYS A 59 -3.31 3.95 6.09
C CYS A 59 -2.49 5.13 6.61
N ILE A 60 -2.99 6.35 6.39
CA ILE A 60 -2.50 7.57 7.02
C ILE A 60 -3.06 7.66 8.44
N GLY A 61 -2.20 7.85 9.46
CA GLY A 61 -2.61 7.86 10.86
C GLY A 61 -3.64 8.95 11.19
N ASP A 62 -3.52 10.13 10.61
CA ASP A 62 -4.48 11.22 10.77
C ASP A 62 -5.88 10.84 10.23
N ASN A 63 -5.95 10.10 9.12
CA ASN A 63 -7.19 9.59 8.57
C ASN A 63 -7.81 8.47 9.43
N ILE A 64 -6.98 7.63 10.06
CA ILE A 64 -7.46 6.63 11.02
C ILE A 64 -8.19 7.32 12.18
N LEU A 65 -7.58 8.37 12.75
CA LEU A 65 -8.21 9.11 13.86
C LEU A 65 -9.49 9.83 13.44
N LYS A 66 -9.55 10.36 12.24
CA LYS A 66 -10.74 11.04 11.70
C LYS A 66 -11.87 10.08 11.33
N HIS A 67 -11.53 8.87 10.92
CA HIS A 67 -12.48 7.90 10.37
C HIS A 67 -12.33 6.50 10.98
N PRO A 68 -12.42 6.38 12.32
CA PRO A 68 -12.13 5.11 13.02
C PRO A 68 -13.10 3.99 12.61
N SER A 69 -14.35 4.28 12.32
CA SER A 69 -15.34 3.27 11.89
C SER A 69 -14.98 2.66 10.54
N VAL A 70 -14.47 3.45 9.59
CA VAL A 70 -14.02 2.95 8.29
C VAL A 70 -12.75 2.10 8.44
N PHE A 71 -11.82 2.52 9.31
CA PHE A 71 -10.62 1.75 9.64
C PHE A 71 -10.96 0.37 10.24
N GLU A 72 -11.86 0.34 11.23
CA GLU A 72 -12.32 -0.93 11.81
C GLU A 72 -13.03 -1.80 10.77
N ARG A 73 -13.78 -1.21 9.85
CA ARG A 73 -14.39 -1.95 8.74
C ARG A 73 -13.34 -2.64 7.86
N VAL A 74 -12.24 -1.94 7.50
CA VAL A 74 -11.12 -2.53 6.74
C VAL A 74 -10.58 -3.78 7.43
N LYS A 75 -10.36 -3.72 8.76
CA LYS A 75 -9.87 -4.84 9.56
C LYS A 75 -10.87 -5.98 9.64
N ASN A 76 -12.12 -5.67 9.96
CA ASN A 76 -13.19 -6.65 10.17
C ASN A 76 -13.55 -7.41 8.88
N GLU A 77 -13.35 -6.79 7.72
CA GLU A 77 -13.51 -7.46 6.43
C GLU A 77 -12.28 -8.31 6.03
N GLY A 78 -11.26 -8.42 6.90
CA GLY A 78 -10.11 -9.32 6.75
C GLY A 78 -9.06 -8.84 5.75
N HIS A 79 -8.91 -7.52 5.60
CA HIS A 79 -7.83 -6.91 4.85
C HIS A 79 -6.60 -6.67 5.73
N SER A 80 -5.41 -6.64 5.13
CA SER A 80 -4.17 -6.30 5.84
C SER A 80 -4.02 -4.79 5.99
N ILE A 81 -3.43 -4.36 7.11
CA ILE A 81 -3.11 -2.96 7.40
C ILE A 81 -1.61 -2.74 7.22
N GLY A 82 -1.25 -1.61 6.59
CA GLY A 82 0.09 -1.07 6.53
C GLY A 82 0.14 0.37 7.04
N ASN A 83 1.31 0.80 7.46
CA ASN A 83 1.58 2.15 7.94
C ASN A 83 1.99 3.05 6.76
N HIS A 84 1.34 4.22 6.60
CA HIS A 84 1.66 5.22 5.56
C HIS A 84 2.06 6.58 6.14
N THR A 85 2.74 6.59 7.30
CA THR A 85 3.04 7.74 8.15
C THR A 85 1.77 8.38 8.75
N PHE A 86 1.95 9.25 9.75
CA PHE A 86 0.80 9.88 10.40
C PHE A 86 0.22 11.05 9.57
N ASN A 87 1.08 11.89 8.96
CA ASN A 87 0.68 13.06 8.19
C ASN A 87 1.07 13.00 6.70
N HIS A 88 1.31 11.81 6.15
CA HIS A 88 1.71 11.63 4.75
C HIS A 88 2.99 12.41 4.37
N LEU A 89 4.01 12.38 5.25
CA LEU A 89 5.23 13.15 5.07
C LEU A 89 6.10 12.60 3.93
N LYS A 90 6.65 13.53 3.13
CA LYS A 90 7.57 13.19 2.05
C LYS A 90 8.98 12.99 2.59
N GLY A 91 9.47 11.75 2.65
CA GLY A 91 10.74 11.41 3.29
C GLY A 91 11.93 12.22 2.81
N TRP A 92 12.07 12.46 1.50
CA TRP A 92 13.18 13.27 0.96
C TRP A 92 13.17 14.74 1.39
N ALA A 93 12.02 15.30 1.73
CA ALA A 93 11.84 16.70 2.12
C ALA A 93 11.73 16.88 3.65
N THR A 94 11.77 15.78 4.42
CA THR A 94 11.66 15.80 5.88
C THR A 94 12.97 15.34 6.50
N ASP A 95 13.38 15.92 7.62
CA ASP A 95 14.52 15.41 8.39
C ASP A 95 14.22 14.02 8.96
N ASP A 96 15.27 13.31 9.35
CA ASP A 96 15.15 11.90 9.71
C ASP A 96 14.39 11.69 11.02
N GLU A 97 14.59 12.54 12.01
CA GLU A 97 13.94 12.45 13.33
C GLU A 97 12.43 12.70 13.20
N THR A 98 12.04 13.79 12.56
CA THR A 98 10.63 14.13 12.29
C THR A 98 9.94 13.03 11.50
N TYR A 99 10.60 12.48 10.48
CA TYR A 99 10.03 11.41 9.65
C TYR A 99 9.82 10.11 10.44
N VAL A 100 10.82 9.72 11.25
CA VAL A 100 10.74 8.51 12.08
C VAL A 100 9.64 8.67 13.14
N ASN A 101 9.61 9.79 13.87
CA ASN A 101 8.60 10.06 14.89
C ASN A 101 7.18 10.07 14.30
N ASN A 102 7.00 10.64 13.11
CA ASN A 102 5.71 10.65 12.41
C ASN A 102 5.28 9.23 11.99
N THR A 103 6.23 8.39 11.57
CA THR A 103 5.96 6.98 11.25
C THR A 103 5.60 6.19 12.52
N LEU A 104 6.30 6.41 13.63
CA LEU A 104 6.03 5.75 14.91
C LEU A 104 4.67 6.15 15.49
N LYS A 105 4.29 7.41 15.38
CA LYS A 105 2.94 7.87 15.76
C LYS A 105 1.83 7.13 15.00
N CYS A 106 2.02 6.87 13.72
CA CYS A 106 1.09 6.04 12.93
C CYS A 106 1.15 4.57 13.36
N GLN A 107 2.32 4.09 13.77
CA GLN A 107 2.52 2.71 14.24
C GLN A 107 1.69 2.36 15.47
N GLU A 108 1.47 3.31 16.37
CA GLU A 108 0.61 3.14 17.56
C GLU A 108 -0.83 2.77 17.17
N LEU A 109 -1.30 3.26 16.02
CA LEU A 109 -2.65 3.00 15.51
C LEU A 109 -2.72 1.73 14.64
N THR A 110 -1.73 1.52 13.79
CA THR A 110 -1.75 0.44 12.78
C THR A 110 -1.24 -0.90 13.31
N GLN A 111 -0.34 -0.90 14.30
CA GLN A 111 0.26 -2.08 14.94
C GLN A 111 0.74 -3.14 13.94
N THR A 112 1.35 -2.72 12.84
CA THR A 112 1.76 -3.57 11.72
C THR A 112 3.27 -3.53 11.50
N ASN A 113 3.82 -4.56 10.87
CA ASN A 113 5.20 -4.55 10.38
C ASN A 113 5.32 -4.12 8.91
N LEU A 114 4.20 -3.80 8.25
CA LEU A 114 4.18 -3.31 6.87
C LEU A 114 4.24 -1.78 6.86
N PHE A 115 5.17 -1.23 6.11
CA PHE A 115 5.32 0.21 5.92
C PHE A 115 5.50 0.55 4.44
N ARG A 116 4.80 1.57 3.96
CA ARG A 116 5.05 2.16 2.65
C ARG A 116 5.35 3.64 2.80
N PRO A 117 6.51 4.12 2.30
CA PRO A 117 6.82 5.53 2.35
C PRO A 117 5.91 6.33 1.40
N PRO A 118 5.31 7.45 1.84
CA PRO A 118 4.57 8.34 0.97
C PRO A 118 5.37 8.74 -0.28
N PHE A 119 4.68 8.80 -1.43
CA PHE A 119 5.29 9.09 -2.74
C PHE A 119 6.37 8.08 -3.19
N GLY A 120 6.56 6.98 -2.47
CA GLY A 120 7.69 6.06 -2.68
C GLY A 120 9.06 6.68 -2.39
N ARG A 121 9.13 7.73 -1.55
CA ARG A 121 10.35 8.52 -1.31
C ARG A 121 10.79 8.43 0.14
N ILE A 122 11.91 7.75 0.35
CA ILE A 122 12.53 7.56 1.65
C ILE A 122 14.06 7.64 1.52
N LYS A 123 14.74 8.24 2.51
CA LYS A 123 16.20 8.28 2.59
C LYS A 123 16.75 6.95 3.13
N LYS A 124 17.97 6.58 2.75
CA LYS A 124 18.63 5.38 3.30
C LYS A 124 18.85 5.47 4.82
N SER A 125 19.09 6.68 5.34
CA SER A 125 19.17 6.95 6.78
C SER A 125 17.85 6.64 7.49
N GLN A 126 16.72 7.13 6.97
CA GLN A 126 15.38 6.86 7.49
C GLN A 126 15.05 5.36 7.49
N VAL A 127 15.40 4.64 6.42
CA VAL A 127 15.25 3.18 6.37
C VAL A 127 16.01 2.49 7.50
N ARG A 128 17.27 2.90 7.76
CA ARG A 128 18.09 2.31 8.83
C ARG A 128 17.50 2.61 10.21
N SER A 129 17.12 3.86 10.47
CA SER A 129 16.53 4.28 11.74
C SER A 129 15.22 3.55 12.02
N LEU A 130 14.30 3.48 11.05
CA LEU A 130 13.04 2.76 11.20
C LEU A 130 13.27 1.27 11.47
N LYS A 131 14.15 0.60 10.73
CA LYS A 131 14.46 -0.82 10.98
C LYS A 131 15.04 -1.06 12.38
N SER A 132 15.89 -0.15 12.86
CA SER A 132 16.48 -0.23 14.21
C SER A 132 15.41 -0.08 15.29
N VAL A 133 14.58 0.97 15.21
CA VAL A 133 13.54 1.24 16.22
C VAL A 133 12.47 0.15 16.25
N PHE A 134 12.01 -0.32 15.09
CA PHE A 134 11.05 -1.43 15.03
C PHE A 134 11.62 -2.72 15.63
N SER A 135 12.89 -3.02 15.40
CA SER A 135 13.53 -4.21 16.00
C SER A 135 13.59 -4.13 17.52
N SER A 136 13.85 -2.94 18.12
CA SER A 136 13.90 -2.75 19.56
C SER A 136 12.51 -2.77 20.22
N GLN A 137 11.51 -2.12 19.63
CA GLN A 137 10.14 -2.06 20.18
C GLN A 137 9.46 -3.44 20.22
N PHE A 138 9.61 -4.24 19.16
CA PHE A 138 9.04 -5.59 19.12
C PHE A 138 9.73 -6.57 20.08
N SER A 139 10.99 -6.34 20.43
CA SER A 139 11.72 -7.15 21.43
C SER A 139 11.19 -6.94 22.85
N VAL A 140 10.69 -5.74 23.17
CA VAL A 140 10.19 -5.39 24.51
C VAL A 140 8.74 -5.85 24.74
N ASN A 141 7.89 -5.80 23.72
CA ASN A 141 6.44 -6.04 23.86
C ASN A 141 5.98 -7.49 23.71
N LYS A 142 6.90 -8.48 23.64
CA LYS A 142 6.58 -9.93 23.59
C LYS A 142 5.38 -10.30 22.70
N LEU A 143 5.18 -9.66 21.55
CA LEU A 143 4.20 -10.13 20.58
C LEU A 143 4.70 -11.44 19.95
N PRO A 144 3.92 -12.53 20.00
CA PRO A 144 4.39 -13.88 19.65
C PRO A 144 4.39 -14.16 18.16
N THR A 145 5.01 -13.29 17.34
CA THR A 145 5.14 -13.58 15.90
C THR A 145 6.60 -13.58 15.49
N ALA A 146 7.06 -14.70 15.01
CA ALA A 146 8.44 -15.03 14.62
C ALA A 146 9.05 -14.15 13.49
N ASN A 147 8.39 -13.07 13.04
CA ASN A 147 8.84 -12.20 11.97
C ASN A 147 8.56 -10.71 12.25
N CYS A 148 9.11 -10.20 13.35
CA CYS A 148 8.91 -8.79 13.77
C CYS A 148 9.77 -7.76 13.01
N LYS A 149 10.34 -8.10 11.85
CA LYS A 149 11.14 -7.16 11.08
C LYS A 149 10.25 -6.25 10.24
N LEU A 150 10.53 -4.93 10.30
CA LEU A 150 9.88 -3.95 9.44
C LEU A 150 10.06 -4.32 7.95
N GLN A 151 8.96 -4.45 7.25
CA GLN A 151 8.88 -4.69 5.82
C GLN A 151 8.52 -3.39 5.10
N ILE A 152 9.47 -2.82 4.37
CA ILE A 152 9.22 -1.62 3.57
C ILE A 152 8.76 -2.07 2.19
N VAL A 153 7.50 -1.78 1.89
CA VAL A 153 6.81 -2.26 0.70
C VAL A 153 6.73 -1.15 -0.35
N MET A 154 7.29 -1.41 -1.50
CA MET A 154 7.16 -0.60 -2.70
C MET A 154 6.10 -1.22 -3.62
N TRP A 155 6.25 -1.10 -4.93
CA TRP A 155 5.30 -1.66 -5.89
C TRP A 155 5.97 -2.14 -7.16
N ASP A 156 5.28 -3.02 -7.85
CA ASP A 156 5.63 -3.50 -9.16
C ASP A 156 4.88 -2.70 -10.24
N VAL A 157 3.61 -2.37 -9.97
CA VAL A 157 2.72 -1.66 -10.90
C VAL A 157 2.05 -0.49 -10.18
N LEU A 158 2.12 0.69 -10.78
CA LEU A 158 1.44 1.91 -10.33
C LEU A 158 0.28 2.21 -11.28
N SER A 159 -0.95 2.25 -10.76
CA SER A 159 -2.14 2.53 -11.57
C SER A 159 -2.11 3.92 -12.22
N GLY A 160 -1.63 4.91 -11.48
CA GLY A 160 -1.65 6.32 -11.88
C GLY A 160 -2.98 7.02 -11.57
N ASP A 161 -3.84 6.43 -10.74
CA ASP A 161 -5.16 6.95 -10.38
C ASP A 161 -5.13 8.32 -9.68
N PHE A 162 -4.01 8.67 -9.04
CA PHE A 162 -3.78 9.99 -8.42
C PHE A 162 -3.49 11.11 -9.45
N ASP A 163 -3.20 10.78 -10.69
CA ASP A 163 -2.85 11.76 -11.73
C ASP A 163 -4.12 12.29 -12.41
N LEU A 164 -4.48 13.53 -12.13
CA LEU A 164 -5.67 14.19 -12.66
C LEU A 164 -5.67 14.34 -14.20
N ASN A 165 -4.49 14.30 -14.80
CA ASN A 165 -4.34 14.38 -16.26
C ASN A 165 -4.43 12.99 -16.95
N LEU A 166 -4.51 11.92 -16.15
CA LEU A 166 -4.64 10.57 -16.67
C LEU A 166 -6.12 10.19 -16.84
N SER A 167 -6.51 9.72 -18.03
CA SER A 167 -7.87 9.22 -18.22
C SER A 167 -8.09 7.91 -17.45
N PRO A 168 -9.33 7.65 -16.95
CA PRO A 168 -9.66 6.39 -16.28
C PRO A 168 -9.33 5.15 -17.15
N LYS A 169 -9.54 5.23 -18.46
CA LYS A 169 -9.20 4.16 -19.42
C LYS A 169 -7.69 3.90 -19.45
N LYS A 170 -6.87 4.94 -19.39
CA LYS A 170 -5.41 4.80 -19.37
C LYS A 170 -4.93 4.22 -18.04
N CYS A 171 -5.55 4.62 -16.92
CA CYS A 171 -5.30 4.03 -15.59
C CYS A 171 -5.55 2.51 -15.63
N TYR A 172 -6.70 2.07 -16.17
CA TYR A 172 -7.00 0.65 -16.36
C TYR A 172 -5.92 -0.05 -17.20
N GLN A 173 -5.53 0.54 -18.36
CA GLN A 173 -4.50 -0.03 -19.22
C GLN A 173 -3.14 -0.13 -18.54
N ASN A 174 -2.77 0.84 -17.71
CA ASN A 174 -1.54 0.80 -16.93
C ASN A 174 -1.47 -0.48 -16.08
N VAL A 175 -2.58 -0.84 -15.44
CA VAL A 175 -2.62 -2.02 -14.58
C VAL A 175 -2.59 -3.30 -15.42
N ILE A 176 -3.53 -3.50 -16.34
CA ILE A 176 -3.68 -4.79 -17.02
C ILE A 176 -2.48 -5.17 -17.91
N LYS A 177 -1.81 -4.16 -18.51
CA LYS A 177 -0.64 -4.39 -19.37
C LYS A 177 0.65 -4.70 -18.62
N ASN A 178 0.74 -4.32 -17.33
CA ASN A 178 1.96 -4.43 -16.54
C ASN A 178 1.87 -5.46 -15.42
N THR A 179 0.67 -5.99 -15.16
CA THR A 179 0.45 -7.01 -14.13
C THR A 179 0.97 -8.37 -14.57
N GLN A 180 1.63 -9.05 -13.64
CA GLN A 180 2.07 -10.43 -13.77
C GLN A 180 2.00 -11.12 -12.39
N ASN A 181 2.25 -12.42 -12.32
CA ASN A 181 2.25 -13.16 -11.06
C ASN A 181 3.07 -12.43 -10.00
N GLY A 182 2.58 -12.37 -8.76
CA GLY A 182 3.25 -11.71 -7.65
C GLY A 182 3.32 -10.18 -7.72
N SER A 183 2.66 -9.53 -8.70
CA SER A 183 2.67 -8.06 -8.78
C SER A 183 2.00 -7.43 -7.57
N ILE A 184 2.68 -6.47 -6.96
CA ILE A 184 2.09 -5.51 -6.00
C ILE A 184 1.61 -4.32 -6.82
N ILE A 185 0.30 -4.06 -6.78
CA ILE A 185 -0.39 -3.05 -7.58
C ILE A 185 -0.86 -1.94 -6.65
N VAL A 186 -0.51 -0.69 -6.94
CA VAL A 186 -0.92 0.47 -6.14
C VAL A 186 -2.08 1.19 -6.76
N PHE A 187 -3.09 1.38 -5.95
CA PHE A 187 -4.19 2.34 -6.07
C PHE A 187 -4.17 3.28 -4.86
N HIS A 188 -5.00 4.32 -4.89
CA HIS A 188 -5.16 5.26 -3.78
C HIS A 188 -6.64 5.40 -3.44
N ASP A 189 -7.01 5.07 -2.21
CA ASP A 189 -8.37 5.28 -1.69
C ASP A 189 -8.52 6.69 -1.13
N SER A 190 -8.27 7.67 -1.99
CA SER A 190 -8.31 9.11 -1.70
C SER A 190 -9.30 9.84 -2.62
N VAL A 191 -9.85 10.97 -2.14
CA VAL A 191 -10.80 11.79 -2.90
C VAL A 191 -10.24 12.17 -4.26
N LYS A 192 -8.94 12.52 -4.32
CA LYS A 192 -8.26 12.90 -5.54
C LYS A 192 -8.22 11.78 -6.60
N ALA A 193 -8.09 10.53 -6.16
CA ALA A 193 -7.99 9.39 -7.06
C ALA A 193 -9.36 8.81 -7.47
N PHE A 194 -10.43 9.16 -6.75
CA PHE A 194 -11.70 8.46 -6.76
C PHE A 194 -12.29 8.27 -8.16
N GLU A 195 -12.36 9.31 -8.98
CA GLU A 195 -12.93 9.22 -10.34
C GLU A 195 -12.26 8.13 -11.20
N ARG A 196 -10.94 8.02 -11.10
CA ARG A 196 -10.18 7.01 -11.86
C ARG A 196 -10.26 5.64 -11.19
N LEU A 197 -10.23 5.61 -9.87
CA LEU A 197 -10.38 4.40 -9.06
C LEU A 197 -11.74 3.74 -9.28
N GLU A 198 -12.83 4.51 -9.21
CA GLU A 198 -14.21 4.03 -9.39
C GLU A 198 -14.41 3.36 -10.75
N PHE A 199 -13.87 3.95 -11.80
CA PHE A 199 -13.92 3.35 -13.15
C PHE A 199 -13.01 2.12 -13.26
N THR A 200 -11.82 2.18 -12.67
CA THR A 200 -10.73 1.23 -12.94
C THR A 200 -10.83 -0.03 -12.12
N LEU A 201 -11.09 0.09 -10.81
CA LEU A 201 -10.99 -1.04 -9.89
C LEU A 201 -11.93 -2.21 -10.24
N PRO A 202 -13.24 -2.00 -10.53
CA PRO A 202 -14.13 -3.11 -10.90
C PRO A 202 -13.69 -3.82 -12.17
N LYS A 203 -13.17 -3.04 -13.16
CA LYS A 203 -12.70 -3.60 -14.45
C LYS A 203 -11.41 -4.39 -14.29
N VAL A 204 -10.50 -3.94 -13.43
CA VAL A 204 -9.25 -4.65 -13.11
C VAL A 204 -9.57 -5.95 -12.40
N LEU A 205 -10.43 -5.92 -11.38
CA LEU A 205 -10.83 -7.12 -10.65
C LEU A 205 -11.48 -8.14 -11.59
N LYS A 206 -12.43 -7.71 -12.42
CA LYS A 206 -13.06 -8.56 -13.44
C LYS A 206 -12.02 -9.20 -14.35
N TYR A 207 -11.17 -8.39 -14.98
CA TYR A 207 -10.15 -8.86 -15.92
C TYR A 207 -9.19 -9.87 -15.28
N LEU A 208 -8.69 -9.57 -14.07
CA LEU A 208 -7.73 -10.43 -13.41
C LEU A 208 -8.39 -11.75 -12.94
N SER A 209 -9.63 -11.70 -12.44
CA SER A 209 -10.41 -12.90 -12.10
C SER A 209 -10.65 -13.80 -13.33
N GLU A 210 -11.07 -13.23 -14.47
CA GLU A 210 -11.24 -13.96 -15.72
C GLU A 210 -9.94 -14.58 -16.24
N LYS A 211 -8.80 -13.97 -15.91
CA LYS A 211 -7.47 -14.51 -16.17
C LYS A 211 -7.02 -15.54 -15.14
N GLY A 212 -7.83 -15.85 -14.13
CA GLY A 212 -7.55 -16.83 -13.09
C GLY A 212 -6.55 -16.36 -12.02
N TYR A 213 -6.38 -15.06 -11.83
CA TYR A 213 -5.60 -14.53 -10.71
C TYR A 213 -6.37 -14.62 -9.40
N GLN A 214 -5.66 -14.97 -8.35
CA GLN A 214 -6.11 -14.82 -6.97
C GLN A 214 -5.61 -13.49 -6.39
N PHE A 215 -6.32 -12.98 -5.37
CA PHE A 215 -6.01 -11.71 -4.71
C PHE A 215 -5.53 -11.97 -3.29
N GLY A 216 -4.24 -11.76 -3.05
CA GLY A 216 -3.60 -11.96 -1.76
C GLY A 216 -3.38 -10.67 -0.98
N THR A 217 -3.09 -10.82 0.31
CA THR A 217 -2.59 -9.75 1.19
C THR A 217 -1.08 -9.86 1.38
N LEU A 218 -0.44 -8.75 1.75
CA LEU A 218 1.00 -8.70 2.05
C LEU A 218 1.28 -9.19 3.47
#